data_5a5a823393a15622ba810c2780d21e88
#
_entry.id   5a5a823393a15622ba810c2780d21e88
#
_cell.length_a   1.000
_cell.length_b   1.000
_cell.length_c   1.000
_cell.angle_alpha   90.00
_cell.angle_beta   90.00
_cell.angle_gamma   90.00
#
_symmetry.space_group_name_H-M   'P 1'
#
loop_
_entity.id
_entity.type
_entity.pdbx_description
1 polymer ?
#
loop_
_entity_poly.entity_id
_entity_poly.type
_entity_poly.pdbx_seq_one_letter_code
_entity_poly.pdbx_strand_id
1 'polypeptide(L)'
;MVEANTARRIEENVFVQRDRRADGGARRIRVTREDVLISRRFSGVSMVISVPVTAYCGVALEVQPADDGSPRYVLSLAHRDPDLDILLGDTQDCGAAASDWRHWAAWLGLPRVTEEEGALRSLEAVAEEIAASARRRCETSLGKRRPRFLMRRKAGDSHRTKVVHGDEREIISYE
;
A
#
# COMPACT_ATOMS: atom_id res chain seq x y z
N MET A 1 4.15 26.75 -10.94
CA MET A 1 2.77 26.55 -11.38
C MET A 1 2.72 25.20 -12.07
N VAL A 2 2.39 24.15 -11.34
CA VAL A 2 2.25 22.80 -11.91
C VAL A 2 0.87 22.77 -12.55
N GLU A 3 0.83 22.86 -13.89
CA GLU A 3 -0.43 22.76 -14.61
C GLU A 3 -1.02 21.37 -14.38
N ALA A 4 -2.21 21.32 -13.80
CA ALA A 4 -2.93 20.11 -13.52
C ALA A 4 -3.09 19.28 -14.80
N ASN A 5 -2.51 18.08 -14.80
CA ASN A 5 -2.69 17.12 -15.88
C ASN A 5 -4.09 16.51 -15.71
N THR A 6 -5.08 17.08 -16.38
CA THR A 6 -6.48 16.65 -16.27
C THR A 6 -6.76 15.64 -17.38
N ALA A 7 -7.10 14.40 -17.02
CA ALA A 7 -7.62 13.43 -17.96
C ALA A 7 -9.11 13.64 -18.13
N ARG A 8 -9.56 13.73 -19.39
CA ARG A 8 -10.98 13.74 -19.71
C ARG A 8 -11.38 12.36 -20.25
N ARG A 9 -12.21 11.66 -19.50
CA ARG A 9 -12.86 10.43 -19.99
C ARG A 9 -13.91 10.80 -21.04
N ILE A 10 -13.79 10.24 -22.26
CA ILE A 10 -14.70 10.51 -23.38
C ILE A 10 -15.69 9.37 -23.52
N GLU A 11 -15.21 8.15 -23.38
CA GLU A 11 -15.97 6.90 -23.49
C GLU A 11 -15.49 5.94 -22.39
N GLU A 12 -16.17 4.83 -22.24
CA GLU A 12 -15.69 3.78 -21.35
C GLU A 12 -14.28 3.36 -21.80
N ASN A 13 -13.29 3.51 -20.88
CA ASN A 13 -11.87 3.19 -21.10
C ASN A 13 -11.14 4.00 -22.18
N VAL A 14 -11.68 5.15 -22.61
CA VAL A 14 -11.01 6.09 -23.52
C VAL A 14 -10.81 7.43 -22.85
N PHE A 15 -9.55 7.88 -22.82
CA PHE A 15 -9.11 9.11 -22.15
C PHE A 15 -8.41 10.03 -23.14
N VAL A 16 -8.52 11.33 -22.92
CA VAL A 16 -7.68 12.34 -23.58
C VAL A 16 -6.86 13.00 -22.48
N GLN A 17 -5.54 13.02 -22.67
CA GLN A 17 -4.60 13.59 -21.75
C GLN A 17 -3.69 14.58 -22.44
N ARG A 18 -3.17 15.53 -21.67
CA ARG A 18 -2.16 16.45 -22.15
C ARG A 18 -0.87 15.70 -22.47
N ASP A 19 -0.29 15.95 -23.64
CA ASP A 19 0.99 15.41 -24.05
C ASP A 19 1.81 16.55 -24.71
N ARG A 20 2.88 16.98 -24.05
CA ARG A 20 3.74 18.07 -24.55
C ARG A 20 4.48 17.71 -25.84
N ARG A 21 4.58 16.42 -26.14
CA ARG A 21 5.26 15.92 -27.35
C ARG A 21 4.31 15.78 -28.55
N ALA A 22 3.01 15.88 -28.34
CA ALA A 22 2.03 15.80 -29.41
C ALA A 22 1.80 17.17 -30.05
N ASP A 23 1.69 17.22 -31.38
CA ASP A 23 1.45 18.45 -32.15
C ASP A 23 0.23 19.25 -31.68
N GLY A 24 -0.82 18.55 -31.25
CA GLY A 24 -2.03 19.15 -30.69
C GLY A 24 -2.02 19.29 -29.17
N GLY A 25 -0.89 19.05 -28.49
CA GLY A 25 -0.77 19.11 -27.04
C GLY A 25 -1.56 18.04 -26.28
N ALA A 26 -2.11 17.04 -26.99
CA ALA A 26 -2.93 16.00 -26.39
C ALA A 26 -2.69 14.63 -27.03
N ARG A 27 -2.85 13.59 -26.23
CA ARG A 27 -2.83 12.19 -26.66
C ARG A 27 -4.17 11.53 -26.32
N ARG A 28 -4.62 10.62 -27.17
CA ARG A 28 -5.79 9.78 -26.93
C ARG A 28 -5.31 8.40 -26.48
N ILE A 29 -5.88 7.90 -25.41
CA ILE A 29 -5.53 6.64 -24.80
C ILE A 29 -6.75 5.77 -24.74
N ARG A 30 -6.60 4.52 -25.15
CA ARG A 30 -7.62 3.47 -25.00
C ARG A 30 -7.02 2.36 -24.16
N VAL A 31 -7.64 2.06 -23.03
CA VAL A 31 -7.22 1.00 -22.13
C VAL A 31 -8.04 -0.23 -22.39
N THR A 32 -7.40 -1.36 -22.67
CA THR A 32 -8.00 -2.68 -22.76
C THR A 32 -7.46 -3.58 -21.65
N ARG A 33 -7.94 -4.81 -21.54
CA ARG A 33 -7.39 -5.77 -20.55
C ARG A 33 -6.00 -6.30 -20.92
N GLU A 34 -5.63 -6.22 -22.18
CA GLU A 34 -4.39 -6.80 -22.70
C GLU A 34 -3.34 -5.73 -22.96
N ASP A 35 -3.78 -4.58 -23.49
CA ASP A 35 -2.89 -3.49 -23.89
C ASP A 35 -3.49 -2.11 -23.65
N VAL A 36 -2.62 -1.13 -23.67
CA VAL A 36 -2.92 0.30 -23.65
C VAL A 36 -2.47 0.90 -24.96
N LEU A 37 -3.42 1.41 -25.74
CA LEU A 37 -3.17 2.07 -27.02
C LEU A 37 -3.07 3.59 -26.80
N ILE A 38 -1.90 4.15 -27.10
CA ILE A 38 -1.61 5.57 -27.00
C ILE A 38 -1.51 6.14 -28.42
N SER A 39 -2.48 6.98 -28.81
CA SER A 39 -2.51 7.62 -30.11
C SER A 39 -2.14 9.10 -29.96
N ARG A 40 -1.16 9.56 -30.69
CA ARG A 40 -0.72 10.95 -30.75
C ARG A 40 -0.27 11.34 -32.16
N ARG A 41 -0.26 12.63 -32.44
CA ARG A 41 0.35 13.17 -33.67
C ARG A 41 1.68 13.79 -33.33
N PHE A 42 2.73 13.47 -34.08
CA PHE A 42 4.06 13.99 -33.91
C PHE A 42 4.62 14.42 -35.27
N SER A 43 4.99 15.70 -35.42
CA SER A 43 5.47 16.29 -36.68
C SER A 43 4.55 15.97 -37.88
N GLY A 44 3.24 16.08 -37.68
CA GLY A 44 2.22 15.80 -38.71
C GLY A 44 1.90 14.33 -38.92
N VAL A 45 2.67 13.40 -38.32
CA VAL A 45 2.50 11.96 -38.46
C VAL A 45 1.63 11.41 -37.31
N SER A 46 0.61 10.64 -37.63
CA SER A 46 -0.16 9.89 -36.62
C SER A 46 0.60 8.67 -36.17
N MET A 47 0.83 8.57 -34.86
CA MET A 47 1.53 7.46 -34.23
C MET A 47 0.59 6.75 -33.26
N VAL A 48 0.63 5.44 -33.24
CA VAL A 48 -0.06 4.59 -32.25
C VAL A 48 0.99 3.72 -31.57
N ILE A 49 1.04 3.78 -30.27
CA ILE A 49 1.92 2.96 -29.45
C ILE A 49 1.03 1.98 -28.69
N SER A 50 1.30 0.70 -28.80
CA SER A 50 0.66 -0.34 -27.98
C SER A 50 1.63 -0.75 -26.87
N VAL A 51 1.19 -0.64 -25.63
CA VAL A 51 1.94 -1.02 -24.43
C VAL A 51 1.16 -2.14 -23.75
N PRO A 52 1.74 -3.33 -23.58
CA PRO A 52 1.04 -4.41 -22.88
C PRO A 52 0.79 -4.02 -21.41
N VAL A 53 -0.38 -4.39 -20.89
CA VAL A 53 -0.76 -4.07 -19.49
C VAL A 53 0.26 -4.62 -18.51
N THR A 54 0.88 -5.75 -18.80
CA THR A 54 1.93 -6.37 -17.97
C THR A 54 3.22 -5.55 -17.86
N ALA A 55 3.42 -4.53 -18.71
CA ALA A 55 4.56 -3.63 -18.63
C ALA A 55 4.38 -2.54 -17.56
N TYR A 56 3.14 -2.32 -17.11
CA TYR A 56 2.83 -1.37 -16.05
C TYR A 56 3.18 -1.96 -14.67
N CYS A 57 3.70 -1.11 -13.80
CA CYS A 57 4.07 -1.48 -12.43
C CYS A 57 2.85 -1.74 -11.54
N GLY A 58 1.73 -1.06 -11.83
CA GLY A 58 0.49 -1.17 -11.08
C GLY A 58 -0.44 0.01 -11.28
N VAL A 59 -1.55 -0.01 -10.57
CA VAL A 59 -2.48 1.11 -10.49
C VAL A 59 -2.09 1.94 -9.27
N ALA A 60 -1.64 3.16 -9.50
CA ALA A 60 -1.18 4.08 -8.48
C ALA A 60 -2.29 5.03 -8.03
N LEU A 61 -2.34 5.28 -6.72
CA LEU A 61 -3.14 6.33 -6.12
C LEU A 61 -2.21 7.31 -5.43
N GLU A 62 -2.26 8.56 -5.86
CA GLU A 62 -1.51 9.68 -5.30
C GLU A 62 -2.45 10.68 -4.66
N VAL A 63 -2.05 11.27 -3.54
CA VAL A 63 -2.80 12.34 -2.88
C VAL A 63 -2.05 13.64 -3.07
N GLN A 64 -2.65 14.55 -3.79
CA GLN A 64 -2.11 15.88 -4.06
C GLN A 64 -2.94 16.95 -3.36
N PRO A 65 -2.35 18.05 -2.89
CA PRO A 65 -3.12 19.20 -2.44
C PRO A 65 -3.77 19.89 -3.63
N ALA A 66 -5.07 20.16 -3.56
CA ALA A 66 -5.75 21.02 -4.52
C ALA A 66 -5.51 22.51 -4.19
N ASP A 67 -5.88 23.41 -5.11
CA ASP A 67 -5.66 24.85 -4.96
C ASP A 67 -6.38 25.44 -3.73
N ASP A 68 -7.45 24.81 -3.27
CA ASP A 68 -8.22 25.15 -2.08
C ASP A 68 -7.70 24.50 -0.79
N GLY A 69 -6.60 23.74 -0.87
CA GLY A 69 -6.01 23.01 0.25
C GLY A 69 -6.72 21.67 0.57
N SER A 70 -7.78 21.32 -0.14
CA SER A 70 -8.42 20.02 -0.01
C SER A 70 -7.57 18.90 -0.63
N PRO A 71 -7.70 17.63 -0.20
CA PRO A 71 -7.01 16.53 -0.84
C PRO A 71 -7.63 16.23 -2.21
N ARG A 72 -6.79 16.07 -3.21
CA ARG A 72 -7.14 15.58 -4.55
C ARG A 72 -6.50 14.22 -4.75
N TYR A 73 -7.31 13.25 -5.07
CA TYR A 73 -6.90 11.87 -5.31
C TYR A 73 -6.71 11.66 -6.80
N VAL A 74 -5.50 11.36 -7.21
CA VAL A 74 -5.12 11.14 -8.62
C VAL A 74 -4.85 9.66 -8.83
N LEU A 75 -5.58 9.05 -9.76
CA LEU A 75 -5.47 7.64 -10.10
C LEU A 75 -4.76 7.49 -11.43
N SER A 76 -3.70 6.69 -11.46
CA SER A 76 -2.89 6.49 -12.67
C SER A 76 -2.44 5.03 -12.85
N LEU A 77 -2.15 4.66 -14.10
CA LEU A 77 -1.35 3.48 -14.42
C LEU A 77 0.12 3.90 -14.41
N ALA A 78 0.87 3.37 -13.47
CA ALA A 78 2.28 3.70 -13.31
C ALA A 78 3.15 2.80 -14.18
N HIS A 79 4.01 3.41 -14.98
CA HIS A 79 5.00 2.74 -15.82
C HIS A 79 6.42 3.12 -15.39
N ARG A 80 7.42 2.34 -15.77
CA ARG A 80 8.84 2.68 -15.51
C ARG A 80 9.29 3.94 -16.24
N ASP A 81 8.72 4.18 -17.42
CA ASP A 81 8.91 5.41 -18.19
C ASP A 81 7.75 6.36 -17.88
N PRO A 82 7.99 7.51 -17.23
CA PRO A 82 6.92 8.46 -16.87
C PRO A 82 6.15 9.01 -18.09
N ASP A 83 6.74 8.98 -19.27
CA ASP A 83 6.05 9.39 -20.51
C ASP A 83 4.91 8.43 -20.90
N LEU A 84 4.95 7.22 -20.39
CA LEU A 84 3.92 6.19 -20.62
C LEU A 84 2.93 6.08 -19.47
N ASP A 85 3.07 6.87 -18.42
CA ASP A 85 2.09 6.94 -17.34
C ASP A 85 0.74 7.43 -17.86
N ILE A 86 -0.31 6.79 -17.40
CA ILE A 86 -1.68 7.06 -17.84
C ILE A 86 -2.51 7.53 -16.66
N LEU A 87 -3.05 8.72 -16.76
CA LEU A 87 -4.01 9.23 -15.80
C LEU A 87 -5.38 8.61 -16.09
N LEU A 88 -5.93 7.86 -15.14
CA LEU A 88 -7.25 7.22 -15.26
C LEU A 88 -8.38 8.12 -14.76
N GLY A 89 -8.09 8.96 -13.77
CA GLY A 89 -9.05 9.90 -13.23
C GLY A 89 -8.51 10.66 -12.03
N ASP A 90 -9.29 11.64 -11.61
CA ASP A 90 -9.02 12.41 -10.41
C ASP A 90 -10.33 12.78 -9.73
N THR A 91 -10.32 12.84 -8.41
CA THR A 91 -11.49 13.16 -7.58
C THR A 91 -11.06 13.74 -6.24
N GLN A 92 -11.95 14.48 -5.59
CA GLN A 92 -11.77 14.94 -4.20
C GLN A 92 -12.44 13.98 -3.20
N ASP A 93 -13.25 13.03 -3.67
CA ASP A 93 -13.90 12.04 -2.82
C ASP A 93 -12.99 10.82 -2.61
N CYS A 94 -12.55 10.65 -1.36
CA CYS A 94 -11.75 9.50 -0.94
C CYS A 94 -12.44 8.16 -1.17
N GLY A 95 -13.77 8.10 -0.96
CA GLY A 95 -14.55 6.87 -1.15
C GLY A 95 -14.61 6.44 -2.62
N ALA A 96 -14.88 7.40 -3.51
CA ALA A 96 -14.88 7.19 -4.95
C ALA A 96 -13.49 6.78 -5.45
N ALA A 97 -12.43 7.51 -5.02
CA ALA A 97 -11.06 7.19 -5.38
C ALA A 97 -10.68 5.75 -4.98
N ALA A 98 -10.97 5.35 -3.75
CA ALA A 98 -10.68 4.01 -3.26
C ALA A 98 -11.48 2.90 -3.99
N SER A 99 -12.72 3.21 -4.42
CA SER A 99 -13.54 2.30 -5.22
C SER A 99 -12.97 2.11 -6.62
N ASP A 100 -12.65 3.22 -7.29
CA ASP A 100 -12.09 3.20 -8.65
C ASP A 100 -10.72 2.53 -8.68
N TRP A 101 -9.89 2.77 -7.66
CA TRP A 101 -8.59 2.13 -7.53
C TRP A 101 -8.69 0.60 -7.45
N ARG A 102 -9.60 0.10 -6.61
CA ARG A 102 -9.86 -1.34 -6.52
C ARG A 102 -10.43 -1.91 -7.82
N HIS A 103 -11.35 -1.16 -8.43
CA HIS A 103 -11.96 -1.57 -9.70
C HIS A 103 -10.92 -1.72 -10.81
N TRP A 104 -10.11 -0.69 -11.04
CA TRP A 104 -9.07 -0.72 -12.07
C TRP A 104 -8.01 -1.79 -11.82
N ALA A 105 -7.54 -1.93 -10.59
CA ALA A 105 -6.57 -2.95 -10.22
C ALA A 105 -7.11 -4.37 -10.50
N ALA A 106 -8.36 -4.64 -10.09
CA ALA A 106 -9.01 -5.93 -10.34
C ALA A 106 -9.29 -6.17 -11.83
N TRP A 107 -9.74 -5.12 -12.55
CA TRP A 107 -10.08 -5.22 -13.97
C TRP A 107 -8.86 -5.49 -14.85
N LEU A 108 -7.71 -4.89 -14.54
CA LEU A 108 -6.44 -5.05 -15.25
C LEU A 108 -5.60 -6.22 -14.72
N GLY A 109 -5.92 -6.77 -13.54
CA GLY A 109 -5.09 -7.78 -12.88
C GLY A 109 -3.73 -7.25 -12.41
N LEU A 110 -3.66 -5.94 -12.12
CA LEU A 110 -2.44 -5.27 -11.67
C LEU A 110 -2.46 -5.03 -10.16
N PRO A 111 -1.28 -4.99 -9.50
CA PRO A 111 -1.19 -4.64 -8.09
C PRO A 111 -1.60 -3.18 -7.86
N ARG A 112 -2.12 -2.90 -6.67
CA ARG A 112 -2.31 -1.54 -6.18
C ARG A 112 -0.99 -1.02 -5.65
N VAL A 113 -0.55 0.11 -6.14
CA VAL A 113 0.71 0.72 -5.74
C VAL A 113 0.48 2.13 -5.18
N THR A 114 1.33 2.53 -4.29
CA THR A 114 1.40 3.90 -3.77
C THR A 114 2.83 4.39 -3.91
N GLU A 115 2.98 5.68 -4.11
CA GLU A 115 4.29 6.30 -4.12
C GLU A 115 4.70 6.64 -2.69
N GLU A 116 5.83 6.11 -2.26
CA GLU A 116 6.43 6.37 -0.96
C GLU A 116 7.92 6.70 -1.16
N GLU A 117 8.32 7.90 -0.75
CA GLU A 117 9.70 8.39 -0.90
C GLU A 117 10.24 8.34 -2.34
N GLY A 118 9.38 8.58 -3.35
CA GLY A 118 9.75 8.53 -4.76
C GLY A 118 9.87 7.12 -5.35
N ALA A 119 9.44 6.09 -4.61
CA ALA A 119 9.40 4.71 -5.06
C ALA A 119 7.97 4.17 -5.05
N LEU A 120 7.61 3.44 -6.12
CA LEU A 120 6.33 2.73 -6.19
C LEU A 120 6.40 1.46 -5.33
N ARG A 121 5.54 1.36 -4.33
CA ARG A 121 5.40 0.17 -3.49
C ARG A 121 4.03 -0.45 -3.64
N SER A 122 3.99 -1.77 -3.77
CA SER A 122 2.72 -2.51 -3.75
C SER A 122 2.15 -2.52 -2.33
N LEU A 123 0.85 -2.23 -2.21
CA LEU A 123 0.14 -2.29 -0.93
C LEU A 123 0.14 -3.70 -0.34
N GLU A 124 0.08 -4.71 -1.19
CA GLU A 124 0.12 -6.10 -0.79
C GLU A 124 1.47 -6.45 -0.15
N ALA A 125 2.58 -5.99 -0.76
CA ALA A 125 3.93 -6.19 -0.21
C ALA A 125 4.12 -5.45 1.12
N VAL A 126 3.62 -4.23 1.25
CA VAL A 126 3.65 -3.47 2.52
C VAL A 126 2.85 -4.17 3.60
N ALA A 127 1.66 -4.69 3.27
CA ALA A 127 0.83 -5.42 4.22
C ALA A 127 1.50 -6.71 4.69
N GLU A 128 2.18 -7.45 3.80
CA GLU A 128 2.95 -8.64 4.14
C GLU A 128 4.15 -8.31 5.04
N GLU A 129 4.87 -7.22 4.76
CA GLU A 129 5.99 -6.77 5.59
C GLU A 129 5.54 -6.40 7.00
N ILE A 130 4.43 -5.66 7.14
CA ILE A 130 3.80 -5.33 8.41
C ILE A 130 3.40 -6.61 9.15
N ALA A 131 2.74 -7.54 8.49
CA ALA A 131 2.32 -8.81 9.08
C ALA A 131 3.52 -9.66 9.52
N ALA A 132 4.59 -9.71 8.72
CA ALA A 132 5.83 -10.41 9.07
C ALA A 132 6.54 -9.75 10.26
N SER A 133 6.53 -8.42 10.34
CA SER A 133 7.12 -7.70 11.48
C SER A 133 6.31 -7.91 12.77
N ALA A 134 4.98 -7.97 12.66
CA ALA A 134 4.09 -8.27 13.78
C ALA A 134 4.30 -9.70 14.29
N ARG A 135 4.43 -10.69 13.40
CA ARG A 135 4.76 -12.08 13.76
C ARG A 135 6.10 -12.16 14.47
N ARG A 136 7.14 -11.49 13.98
CA ARG A 136 8.47 -11.45 14.62
C ARG A 136 8.41 -10.89 16.04
N ARG A 137 7.60 -9.86 16.31
CA ARG A 137 7.38 -9.33 17.67
C ARG A 137 6.68 -10.32 18.59
N CYS A 138 5.73 -11.11 18.08
CA CYS A 138 5.04 -12.14 18.88
C CYS A 138 5.91 -13.37 19.15
N GLU A 139 6.90 -13.67 18.32
CA GLU A 139 7.76 -14.84 18.43
C GLU A 139 9.03 -14.62 19.28
N THR A 140 9.28 -13.40 19.75
CA THR A 140 10.40 -13.16 20.66
C THR A 140 10.25 -14.05 21.88
N SER A 141 11.30 -14.83 22.19
CA SER A 141 11.39 -15.74 23.32
C SER A 141 11.08 -15.05 24.67
N LEU A 142 11.20 -13.74 24.73
CA LEU A 142 10.84 -12.89 25.86
C LEU A 142 9.31 -12.82 26.08
N GLY A 143 8.48 -12.86 25.02
CA GLY A 143 7.03 -12.91 25.13
C GLY A 143 6.52 -14.24 25.71
N LYS A 144 7.26 -15.34 25.50
CA LYS A 144 6.94 -16.67 26.05
C LYS A 144 7.46 -16.89 27.48
N ARG A 145 8.43 -16.08 27.92
CA ARG A 145 8.94 -16.13 29.30
C ARG A 145 8.03 -15.29 30.19
N ARG A 146 7.11 -15.94 30.88
CA ARG A 146 6.42 -15.27 31.99
C ARG A 146 7.47 -14.85 33.03
N PRO A 147 7.53 -13.57 33.41
CA PRO A 147 8.42 -13.12 34.48
C PRO A 147 8.18 -14.00 35.71
N ARG A 148 9.26 -14.33 36.45
CA ARG A 148 9.20 -15.23 37.59
C ARG A 148 8.15 -14.83 38.63
N PHE A 149 7.88 -13.54 38.78
CA PHE A 149 6.88 -13.00 39.69
C PHE A 149 5.41 -13.20 39.21
N LEU A 150 5.19 -13.47 37.91
CA LEU A 150 3.88 -13.80 37.35
C LEU A 150 3.62 -15.33 37.32
N MET A 151 4.62 -16.12 37.65
CA MET A 151 4.40 -17.55 37.85
C MET A 151 3.64 -17.74 39.17
N ARG A 152 2.40 -18.17 39.09
CA ARG A 152 1.61 -18.55 40.26
C ARG A 152 2.41 -19.58 41.03
N ARG A 153 2.84 -19.24 42.28
CA ARG A 153 3.46 -20.19 43.17
C ARG A 153 2.50 -21.38 43.29
N LYS A 154 2.96 -22.59 43.00
CA LYS A 154 2.20 -23.78 43.30
C LYS A 154 1.88 -23.74 44.77
N ALA A 155 0.63 -23.91 45.14
CA ALA A 155 0.29 -24.09 46.54
C ALA A 155 1.17 -25.23 47.09
N GLY A 156 1.83 -24.96 48.19
CA GLY A 156 2.66 -25.96 48.86
C GLY A 156 1.79 -27.20 49.16
N ASP A 157 2.38 -28.36 49.02
CA ASP A 157 1.70 -29.60 49.36
C ASP A 157 1.57 -29.66 50.89
N SER A 158 0.33 -29.55 51.38
CA SER A 158 0.04 -29.59 52.82
C SER A 158 0.44 -30.90 53.48
N HIS A 159 0.62 -31.97 52.71
CA HIS A 159 1.12 -33.25 53.20
C HIS A 159 2.61 -33.27 53.52
N ARG A 160 3.41 -32.38 52.89
CA ARG A 160 4.84 -32.27 53.17
C ARG A 160 5.17 -31.46 54.43
N THR A 161 4.24 -30.69 54.95
CA THR A 161 4.39 -29.88 56.16
C THR A 161 4.04 -30.66 57.46
N LYS A 162 3.77 -31.96 57.37
CA LYS A 162 3.40 -32.76 58.56
C LYS A 162 4.58 -33.32 59.37
N VAL A 163 5.80 -33.15 58.91
CA VAL A 163 6.99 -33.47 59.71
C VAL A 163 7.44 -32.21 60.43
N VAL A 164 6.81 -31.87 61.53
CA VAL A 164 7.33 -30.89 62.48
C VAL A 164 8.32 -31.63 63.35
N HIS A 165 9.60 -31.37 63.21
CA HIS A 165 10.61 -31.85 64.11
C HIS A 165 10.49 -31.03 65.39
N GLY A 166 9.74 -31.55 66.38
CA GLY A 166 9.43 -30.85 67.63
C GLY A 166 10.60 -30.58 68.54
N ASP A 167 11.80 -31.09 68.16
CA ASP A 167 13.04 -30.96 68.94
C ASP A 167 14.07 -30.02 68.27
N GLU A 168 13.75 -29.39 67.19
CA GLU A 168 14.66 -28.37 66.59
C GLU A 168 14.51 -27.05 67.33
N ARG A 169 15.60 -26.62 68.00
CA ARG A 169 15.73 -25.29 68.59
C ARG A 169 15.64 -24.22 67.48
N GLU A 170 14.82 -23.20 67.68
CA GLU A 170 14.82 -22.01 66.85
C GLU A 170 16.22 -21.40 66.82
N ILE A 171 16.78 -21.21 65.60
CA ILE A 171 18.10 -20.62 65.34
C ILE A 171 18.04 -19.09 65.40
N ILE A 172 16.97 -18.49 65.83
CA ILE A 172 16.82 -17.04 65.93
C ILE A 172 17.05 -16.61 67.36
N SER A 173 18.30 -16.18 67.68
CA SER A 173 18.59 -15.44 68.89
C SER A 173 18.24 -13.98 68.63
N TYR A 174 17.27 -13.46 69.35
CA TYR A 174 17.05 -12.01 69.44
C TYR A 174 18.04 -11.47 70.52
N GLU A 175 19.05 -10.68 70.04
CA GLU A 175 19.77 -9.72 70.91
C GLU A 175 19.04 -8.39 70.92
#